data_2583d7249ce5c31d1f44621cff887a21
#
_entry.id   2583d7249ce5c31d1f44621cff887a21
#
_cell.length_a   1.000
_cell.length_b   1.000
_cell.length_c   1.000
_cell.angle_alpha   90.00
_cell.angle_beta   90.00
_cell.angle_gamma   90.00
#
_symmetry.space_group_name_H-M   'P 1'
#
loop_
_entity.id
_entity.type
_entity.pdbx_description
1 polymer ?
#
loop_
_entity_poly.entity_id
_entity_poly.type
_entity_poly.pdbx_seq_one_letter_code
_entity_poly.pdbx_strand_id
1 'polypeptide(L)'
;RLLGTIAHEFFHAWNIERIRPLTLEPFQFDQGNASGELWFGEGFTNYFDEITLTRAGIQSKEEFINKFNRTFNYVKDYPGRTIRNPIQMSQNATFTDAGVANDETNYSNTFVSYYSYGEVLGMGLDLMLRTEQKRSLDGFMKLVWKKYGKTEKPYTITELRATLTEYTNATFANNFFDQHILASELPKFEELFQKIGVNYGLAGPSKVYSMSRVDDQGMVQTYPFYNSPLYDAGISKGDKILSINGLVVSSENSYDDIIESLEVGNTYNINFEQLGETVKSSFTTSQNPAIALQWIDEKKVSKSAQKLRKGWVD
;
A
#
# COMPACT_ATOMS: atom_id res chain seq x y z
N ARG A 1 0.93 -14.87 -12.20
CA ARG A 1 2.08 -14.03 -11.87
C ARG A 1 2.77 -13.51 -13.13
N LEU A 2 3.16 -14.40 -14.07
CA LEU A 2 3.86 -14.00 -15.31
C LEU A 2 3.07 -13.02 -16.17
N LEU A 3 1.75 -13.20 -16.30
CA LEU A 3 0.89 -12.30 -17.09
C LEU A 3 0.81 -10.89 -16.49
N GLY A 4 0.82 -10.76 -15.16
CA GLY A 4 0.90 -9.46 -14.50
C GLY A 4 2.18 -8.73 -14.87
N THR A 5 3.33 -9.40 -14.73
CA THR A 5 4.63 -8.81 -15.13
C THR A 5 4.63 -8.40 -16.61
N ILE A 6 4.12 -9.25 -17.53
CA ILE A 6 4.05 -8.90 -18.95
C ILE A 6 3.17 -7.67 -19.18
N ALA A 7 2.01 -7.57 -18.51
CA ALA A 7 1.12 -6.43 -18.64
C ALA A 7 1.76 -5.14 -18.09
N HIS A 8 2.49 -5.25 -16.98
CA HIS A 8 3.26 -4.17 -16.37
C HIS A 8 4.32 -3.63 -17.35
N GLU A 9 5.21 -4.49 -17.81
CA GLU A 9 6.28 -4.09 -18.75
C GLU A 9 5.72 -3.56 -20.07
N PHE A 10 4.59 -4.11 -20.53
CA PHE A 10 3.93 -3.60 -21.71
C PHE A 10 3.35 -2.20 -21.52
N PHE A 11 2.81 -1.89 -20.33
CA PHE A 11 2.29 -0.56 -20.02
C PHE A 11 3.40 0.49 -19.98
N HIS A 12 4.62 0.10 -19.64
CA HIS A 12 5.80 0.98 -19.67
C HIS A 12 6.11 1.53 -21.06
N ALA A 13 5.65 0.90 -22.15
CA ALA A 13 5.77 1.47 -23.50
C ALA A 13 5.13 2.88 -23.61
N TRP A 14 4.23 3.22 -22.69
CA TRP A 14 3.63 4.56 -22.55
C TRP A 14 4.09 5.26 -21.30
N ASN A 15 3.85 4.65 -20.13
CA ASN A 15 4.17 5.20 -18.82
C ASN A 15 5.51 4.66 -18.38
N ILE A 16 6.40 5.44 -18.50
CA ILE A 16 7.72 5.95 -18.25
C ILE A 16 8.60 6.00 -19.50
N GLU A 17 8.40 5.15 -20.49
CA GLU A 17 9.21 5.25 -21.72
C GLU A 17 8.97 6.57 -22.47
N ARG A 18 7.73 6.99 -22.62
CA ARG A 18 7.33 8.20 -23.34
C ARG A 18 6.71 9.27 -22.46
N ILE A 19 5.92 8.90 -21.46
CA ILE A 19 5.47 9.79 -20.39
C ILE A 19 6.59 9.84 -19.35
N ARG A 20 7.64 10.60 -19.63
CA ARG A 20 8.89 10.57 -18.90
C ARG A 20 9.01 11.71 -17.88
N PRO A 21 9.40 11.44 -16.63
CA PRO A 21 9.72 12.50 -15.67
C PRO A 21 10.95 13.30 -16.10
N LEU A 22 10.93 14.62 -15.88
CA LEU A 22 12.08 15.48 -16.13
C LEU A 22 13.31 15.07 -15.29
N THR A 23 13.11 14.49 -14.13
CA THR A 23 14.17 13.98 -13.26
C THR A 23 14.93 12.78 -13.84
N LEU A 24 14.38 12.12 -14.88
CA LEU A 24 14.99 10.99 -15.60
C LEU A 24 15.38 11.35 -17.03
N GLU A 25 15.40 12.64 -17.40
CA GLU A 25 15.70 13.08 -18.75
C GLU A 25 16.59 14.35 -18.76
N PRO A 26 17.84 14.29 -19.28
CA PRO A 26 18.51 13.07 -19.76
C PRO A 26 18.91 12.14 -18.63
N PHE A 27 18.81 10.83 -18.85
CA PHE A 27 19.25 9.85 -17.87
C PHE A 27 20.78 9.87 -17.76
N GLN A 28 21.28 9.91 -16.50
CA GLN A 28 22.72 9.95 -16.23
C GLN A 28 23.19 8.54 -15.86
N PHE A 29 24.00 7.93 -16.72
CA PHE A 29 24.43 6.52 -16.58
C PHE A 29 25.62 6.36 -15.62
N ASP A 30 26.25 7.43 -15.20
CA ASP A 30 27.43 7.45 -14.32
C ASP A 30 27.09 7.68 -12.85
N GLN A 31 25.82 7.90 -12.54
CA GLN A 31 25.35 8.12 -11.17
C GLN A 31 23.90 7.66 -10.96
N GLY A 32 23.49 7.59 -9.68
CA GLY A 32 22.10 7.32 -9.33
C GLY A 32 21.18 8.47 -9.73
N ASN A 33 20.07 8.17 -10.40
CA ASN A 33 19.06 9.15 -10.80
C ASN A 33 17.89 9.09 -9.81
N ALA A 34 17.84 10.06 -8.89
CA ALA A 34 16.73 10.17 -7.95
C ALA A 34 15.53 10.84 -8.63
N SER A 35 14.40 10.12 -8.72
CA SER A 35 13.15 10.65 -9.26
C SER A 35 12.06 10.69 -8.19
N GLY A 36 11.37 11.80 -8.09
CA GLY A 36 10.21 11.96 -7.20
C GLY A 36 8.90 11.45 -7.79
N GLU A 37 8.91 10.94 -9.01
CA GLU A 37 7.74 10.62 -9.81
C GLU A 37 7.47 9.11 -9.98
N LEU A 38 8.30 8.23 -9.37
CA LEU A 38 8.17 6.78 -9.56
C LEU A 38 6.86 6.21 -9.00
N TRP A 39 6.25 6.84 -7.98
CA TRP A 39 4.91 6.49 -7.56
C TRP A 39 3.88 6.58 -8.69
N PHE A 40 4.08 7.49 -9.65
CA PHE A 40 3.25 7.61 -10.84
C PHE A 40 3.75 6.70 -11.97
N GLY A 41 5.07 6.65 -12.21
CA GLY A 41 5.67 5.82 -13.24
C GLY A 41 5.42 4.33 -13.02
N GLU A 42 5.75 3.83 -11.85
CA GLU A 42 5.64 2.42 -11.48
C GLU A 42 4.29 2.07 -10.84
N GLY A 43 3.89 2.89 -9.87
CA GLY A 43 2.68 2.59 -9.11
C GLY A 43 1.40 2.67 -9.91
N PHE A 44 1.25 3.65 -10.80
CA PHE A 44 0.09 3.70 -11.71
C PHE A 44 0.18 2.58 -12.75
N THR A 45 1.39 2.18 -13.15
CA THR A 45 1.58 1.01 -14.02
C THR A 45 1.08 -0.26 -13.34
N ASN A 46 1.39 -0.49 -12.04
CA ASN A 46 0.82 -1.60 -11.25
C ASN A 46 -0.72 -1.57 -11.21
N TYR A 47 -1.31 -0.40 -11.04
CA TYR A 47 -2.77 -0.30 -11.10
C TYR A 47 -3.32 -0.67 -12.47
N PHE A 48 -2.67 -0.19 -13.54
CA PHE A 48 -3.14 -0.44 -14.91
C PHE A 48 -2.90 -1.86 -15.39
N ASP A 49 -1.85 -2.54 -14.95
CA ASP A 49 -1.63 -3.94 -15.32
C ASP A 49 -2.77 -4.82 -14.79
N GLU A 50 -3.11 -4.69 -13.51
CA GLU A 50 -4.16 -5.47 -12.86
C GLU A 50 -5.56 -5.16 -13.41
N ILE A 51 -5.92 -3.88 -13.57
CA ILE A 51 -7.24 -3.51 -14.08
C ILE A 51 -7.41 -3.90 -15.56
N THR A 52 -6.34 -3.85 -16.35
CA THR A 52 -6.36 -4.24 -17.77
C THR A 52 -6.56 -5.74 -17.93
N LEU A 53 -5.88 -6.56 -17.13
CA LEU A 53 -6.08 -8.01 -17.12
C LEU A 53 -7.51 -8.38 -16.70
N THR A 54 -8.09 -7.64 -15.76
CA THR A 54 -9.46 -7.83 -15.32
C THR A 54 -10.45 -7.51 -16.44
N ARG A 55 -10.30 -6.36 -17.10
CA ARG A 55 -11.14 -5.94 -18.24
C ARG A 55 -11.00 -6.85 -19.46
N ALA A 56 -9.84 -7.47 -19.63
CA ALA A 56 -9.60 -8.47 -20.68
C ALA A 56 -10.18 -9.85 -20.35
N GLY A 57 -10.75 -10.04 -19.16
CA GLY A 57 -11.29 -11.33 -18.72
C GLY A 57 -10.22 -12.39 -18.42
N ILE A 58 -8.95 -12.00 -18.32
CA ILE A 58 -7.83 -12.88 -17.99
C ILE A 58 -7.76 -13.11 -16.48
N GLN A 59 -8.18 -12.14 -15.71
CA GLN A 59 -8.26 -12.15 -14.25
C GLN A 59 -9.71 -11.89 -13.83
N SER A 60 -10.18 -12.58 -12.79
CA SER A 60 -11.50 -12.32 -12.23
C SER A 60 -11.53 -11.03 -11.39
N LYS A 61 -12.72 -10.45 -11.21
CA LYS A 61 -12.92 -9.28 -10.34
C LYS A 61 -12.58 -9.59 -8.88
N GLU A 62 -12.83 -10.80 -8.45
CA GLU A 62 -12.47 -11.31 -7.12
C GLU A 62 -10.95 -11.37 -6.92
N GLU A 63 -10.23 -11.89 -7.91
CA GLU A 63 -8.76 -11.90 -7.86
C GLU A 63 -8.19 -10.48 -7.84
N PHE A 64 -8.72 -9.57 -8.65
CA PHE A 64 -8.33 -8.16 -8.68
C PHE A 64 -8.50 -7.51 -7.30
N ILE A 65 -9.69 -7.60 -6.71
CA ILE A 65 -9.94 -6.96 -5.41
C ILE A 65 -9.12 -7.61 -4.29
N ASN A 66 -8.89 -8.92 -4.34
CA ASN A 66 -8.07 -9.63 -3.36
C ASN A 66 -6.58 -9.27 -3.46
N LYS A 67 -6.05 -9.06 -4.67
CA LYS A 67 -4.69 -8.58 -4.88
C LYS A 67 -4.55 -7.16 -4.34
N PHE A 68 -5.45 -6.27 -4.76
CA PHE A 68 -5.47 -4.90 -4.27
C PHE A 68 -5.59 -4.84 -2.74
N ASN A 69 -6.44 -5.68 -2.14
CA ASN A 69 -6.60 -5.73 -0.68
C ASN A 69 -5.28 -6.02 0.06
N ARG A 70 -4.43 -6.88 -0.47
CA ARG A 70 -3.10 -7.14 0.11
C ARG A 70 -2.19 -5.92 0.00
N THR A 71 -2.11 -5.31 -1.19
CA THR A 71 -1.35 -4.07 -1.41
C THR A 71 -1.87 -2.93 -0.53
N PHE A 72 -3.19 -2.80 -0.41
CA PHE A 72 -3.82 -1.77 0.41
C PHE A 72 -3.46 -1.91 1.89
N ASN A 73 -3.59 -3.11 2.48
CA ASN A 73 -3.21 -3.33 3.87
C ASN A 73 -1.71 -3.09 4.09
N TYR A 74 -0.85 -3.53 3.18
CA TYR A 74 0.58 -3.24 3.25
C TYR A 74 0.83 -1.72 3.32
N VAL A 75 0.29 -0.94 2.40
CA VAL A 75 0.48 0.51 2.36
C VAL A 75 -0.15 1.19 3.58
N LYS A 76 -1.35 0.74 3.99
CA LYS A 76 -2.11 1.32 5.10
C LYS A 76 -1.43 1.11 6.45
N ASP A 77 -0.92 -0.10 6.70
CA ASP A 77 -0.48 -0.53 8.03
C ASP A 77 1.02 -0.31 8.29
N TYR A 78 1.84 -0.17 7.23
CA TYR A 78 3.28 0.05 7.41
C TYR A 78 3.58 1.48 7.85
N PRO A 79 4.30 1.66 8.98
CA PRO A 79 4.58 2.97 9.56
C PRO A 79 5.36 3.91 8.63
N GLY A 80 6.20 3.36 7.74
CA GLY A 80 7.00 4.13 6.77
C GLY A 80 6.18 5.13 5.97
N ARG A 81 4.91 4.80 5.66
CA ARG A 81 3.99 5.70 4.95
C ARG A 81 3.75 7.02 5.68
N THR A 82 3.73 7.01 7.01
CA THR A 82 3.50 8.23 7.81
C THR A 82 4.76 9.08 7.97
N ILE A 83 5.93 8.53 7.65
CA ILE A 83 7.23 9.20 7.77
C ILE A 83 7.60 9.90 6.48
N ARG A 84 7.26 9.31 5.31
CA ARG A 84 7.61 9.83 3.99
C ARG A 84 6.42 9.79 3.05
N ASN A 85 6.26 10.85 2.29
CA ASN A 85 5.24 10.92 1.23
C ASN A 85 5.66 10.14 -0.02
N PRO A 86 4.77 9.93 -1.02
CA PRO A 86 5.07 9.19 -2.24
C PRO A 86 6.28 9.69 -3.01
N ILE A 87 6.51 11.01 -3.04
CA ILE A 87 7.66 11.62 -3.69
C ILE A 87 8.96 11.20 -3.01
N GLN A 88 9.00 11.28 -1.68
CA GLN A 88 10.16 10.90 -0.88
C GLN A 88 10.43 9.40 -0.96
N MET A 89 9.37 8.56 -1.00
CA MET A 89 9.53 7.11 -1.23
C MET A 89 10.12 6.83 -2.61
N SER A 90 9.67 7.55 -3.64
CA SER A 90 10.22 7.44 -5.00
C SER A 90 11.71 7.83 -5.05
N GLN A 91 12.10 8.91 -4.39
CA GLN A 91 13.48 9.37 -4.33
C GLN A 91 14.43 8.37 -3.64
N ASN A 92 13.91 7.49 -2.79
CA ASN A 92 14.69 6.44 -2.14
C ASN A 92 14.96 5.23 -3.05
N ALA A 93 14.41 5.16 -4.26
CA ALA A 93 14.55 4.01 -5.16
C ALA A 93 16.00 3.57 -5.37
N THR A 94 16.91 4.53 -5.56
CA THR A 94 18.35 4.27 -5.76
C THR A 94 19.02 3.53 -4.58
N PHE A 95 18.42 3.57 -3.39
CA PHE A 95 18.92 2.92 -2.17
C PHE A 95 18.13 1.68 -1.78
N THR A 96 16.89 1.53 -2.26
CA THR A 96 15.98 0.50 -1.77
C THR A 96 15.62 -0.53 -2.83
N ASP A 97 15.62 -0.16 -4.11
CA ASP A 97 15.07 -0.98 -5.18
C ASP A 97 16.01 -2.13 -5.56
N ALA A 98 17.29 -1.88 -5.65
CA ALA A 98 18.29 -2.92 -5.94
C ALA A 98 18.59 -3.84 -4.73
N GLY A 99 17.98 -3.62 -3.59
CA GLY A 99 18.12 -4.44 -2.39
C GLY A 99 19.51 -4.41 -1.73
N VAL A 100 20.41 -3.56 -2.23
CA VAL A 100 21.82 -3.56 -1.83
C VAL A 100 22.19 -2.64 -0.69
N ALA A 101 21.30 -1.70 -0.37
CA ALA A 101 21.53 -0.69 0.68
C ALA A 101 20.37 -0.62 1.68
N ASN A 102 19.59 -1.69 1.81
CA ASN A 102 18.50 -1.74 2.75
C ASN A 102 19.04 -1.84 4.18
N ASP A 103 18.62 -0.91 5.01
CA ASP A 103 18.75 -1.09 6.45
C ASP A 103 17.73 -2.15 6.89
N GLU A 104 18.19 -3.39 7.05
CA GLU A 104 17.36 -4.48 7.53
C GLU A 104 16.78 -4.21 8.92
N THR A 105 17.43 -3.34 9.71
CA THR A 105 17.05 -3.12 11.10
C THR A 105 15.74 -2.36 11.24
N ASN A 106 15.38 -1.52 10.28
CA ASN A 106 14.19 -0.68 10.42
C ASN A 106 13.38 -0.47 9.13
N TYR A 107 13.67 -1.23 8.09
CA TYR A 107 13.11 -1.05 6.75
C TYR A 107 11.58 -0.96 6.76
N SER A 108 10.91 -1.92 7.41
CA SER A 108 9.45 -1.96 7.49
C SER A 108 8.82 -0.76 8.20
N ASN A 109 9.58 -0.09 9.07
CA ASN A 109 9.14 1.11 9.78
C ASN A 109 9.42 2.41 9.05
N THR A 110 10.27 2.40 8.03
CA THR A 110 10.75 3.64 7.39
C THR A 110 10.45 3.73 5.91
N PHE A 111 10.09 2.62 5.27
CA PHE A 111 9.87 2.55 3.83
C PHE A 111 8.57 1.82 3.47
N VAL A 112 7.87 2.34 2.48
CA VAL A 112 6.81 1.67 1.74
C VAL A 112 7.16 1.77 0.26
N SER A 113 7.13 0.64 -0.46
CA SER A 113 7.45 0.63 -1.89
C SER A 113 6.56 1.61 -2.66
N TYR A 114 7.17 2.47 -3.44
CA TYR A 114 6.48 3.43 -4.32
C TYR A 114 5.64 2.72 -5.41
N TYR A 115 5.96 1.48 -5.75
CA TYR A 115 5.10 0.60 -6.58
C TYR A 115 3.74 0.40 -5.91
N SER A 116 3.74 -0.14 -4.71
CA SER A 116 2.50 -0.42 -3.96
C SER A 116 1.80 0.86 -3.53
N TYR A 117 2.56 1.87 -3.10
CA TYR A 117 1.98 3.15 -2.70
C TYR A 117 1.28 3.82 -3.89
N GLY A 118 1.95 3.87 -5.03
CA GLY A 118 1.38 4.43 -6.25
C GLY A 118 0.20 3.62 -6.81
N GLU A 119 0.20 2.27 -6.69
CA GLU A 119 -0.96 1.43 -7.02
C GLU A 119 -2.18 1.83 -6.19
N VAL A 120 -2.00 1.99 -4.88
CA VAL A 120 -3.09 2.43 -3.99
C VAL A 120 -3.58 3.84 -4.35
N LEU A 121 -2.67 4.76 -4.67
CA LEU A 121 -3.04 6.12 -5.10
C LEU A 121 -3.71 6.13 -6.48
N GLY A 122 -3.28 5.29 -7.41
CA GLY A 122 -3.92 5.12 -8.71
C GLY A 122 -5.35 4.61 -8.60
N MET A 123 -5.56 3.59 -7.79
CA MET A 123 -6.90 3.09 -7.42
C MET A 123 -7.75 4.21 -6.81
N GLY A 124 -7.20 4.91 -5.82
CA GLY A 124 -7.90 6.00 -5.13
C GLY A 124 -8.30 7.12 -6.09
N LEU A 125 -7.38 7.57 -6.94
CA LEU A 125 -7.65 8.62 -7.93
C LEU A 125 -8.71 8.19 -8.95
N ASP A 126 -8.66 6.94 -9.45
CA ASP A 126 -9.68 6.46 -10.40
C ASP A 126 -11.07 6.41 -9.76
N LEU A 127 -11.18 5.92 -8.53
CA LEU A 127 -12.44 5.90 -7.80
C LEU A 127 -12.97 7.31 -7.49
N MET A 128 -12.11 8.25 -7.07
CA MET A 128 -12.46 9.65 -6.85
C MET A 128 -12.94 10.31 -8.17
N LEU A 129 -12.21 10.10 -9.27
CA LEU A 129 -12.60 10.62 -10.58
C LEU A 129 -13.99 10.11 -11.01
N ARG A 130 -14.25 8.81 -10.83
CA ARG A 130 -15.54 8.19 -11.20
C ARG A 130 -16.69 8.65 -10.34
N THR A 131 -16.47 8.74 -9.03
CA THR A 131 -17.55 9.03 -8.07
C THR A 131 -17.84 10.51 -7.92
N GLU A 132 -16.86 11.39 -8.12
CA GLU A 132 -16.97 12.82 -7.84
C GLU A 132 -16.94 13.68 -9.12
N GLN A 133 -16.18 13.27 -10.12
CA GLN A 133 -15.95 14.05 -11.34
C GLN A 133 -16.65 13.46 -12.58
N LYS A 134 -17.25 12.27 -12.50
CA LYS A 134 -17.83 11.52 -13.63
C LYS A 134 -16.82 11.32 -14.77
N ARG A 135 -15.58 11.08 -14.40
CA ARG A 135 -14.41 10.87 -15.28
C ARG A 135 -13.71 9.57 -14.89
N SER A 136 -12.66 9.20 -15.58
CA SER A 136 -11.86 8.00 -15.28
C SER A 136 -10.36 8.32 -15.31
N LEU A 137 -9.56 7.47 -14.66
CA LEU A 137 -8.12 7.55 -14.75
C LEU A 137 -7.62 7.27 -16.18
N ASP A 138 -8.30 6.39 -16.94
CA ASP A 138 -8.02 6.18 -18.36
C ASP A 138 -8.07 7.49 -19.16
N GLY A 139 -9.07 8.31 -18.90
CA GLY A 139 -9.20 9.62 -19.57
C GLY A 139 -8.11 10.61 -19.16
N PHE A 140 -7.71 10.61 -17.89
CA PHE A 140 -6.59 11.40 -17.41
C PHE A 140 -5.27 10.97 -18.09
N MET A 141 -4.98 9.68 -18.11
CA MET A 141 -3.77 9.15 -18.75
C MET A 141 -3.73 9.45 -20.26
N LYS A 142 -4.88 9.44 -20.94
CA LYS A 142 -4.96 9.88 -22.35
C LYS A 142 -4.61 11.36 -22.52
N LEU A 143 -4.97 12.22 -21.57
CA LEU A 143 -4.58 13.62 -21.60
C LEU A 143 -3.09 13.79 -21.33
N VAL A 144 -2.55 13.08 -20.33
CA VAL A 144 -1.11 13.04 -20.04
C VAL A 144 -0.32 12.55 -21.26
N TRP A 145 -0.78 11.47 -21.90
CA TRP A 145 -0.19 10.98 -23.14
C TRP A 145 -0.15 12.04 -24.24
N LYS A 146 -1.25 12.76 -24.47
CA LYS A 146 -1.30 13.80 -25.52
C LYS A 146 -0.32 14.95 -25.26
N LYS A 147 -0.13 15.31 -23.97
CA LYS A 147 0.71 16.45 -23.60
C LYS A 147 2.19 16.10 -23.55
N TYR A 148 2.52 14.92 -23.05
CA TYR A 148 3.88 14.52 -22.71
C TYR A 148 4.36 13.32 -23.52
N GLY A 149 3.61 12.22 -23.53
CA GLY A 149 4.03 10.98 -24.17
C GLY A 149 4.12 11.08 -25.69
N LYS A 150 3.09 11.62 -26.35
CA LYS A 150 3.07 11.78 -27.83
C LYS A 150 4.14 12.76 -28.33
N THR A 151 4.44 13.75 -27.53
CA THR A 151 5.40 14.82 -27.86
C THR A 151 6.80 14.53 -27.35
N GLU A 152 6.96 13.46 -26.56
CA GLU A 152 8.19 13.10 -25.85
C GLU A 152 8.78 14.26 -25.04
N LYS A 153 7.89 15.11 -24.50
CA LYS A 153 8.25 16.22 -23.62
C LYS A 153 8.23 15.72 -22.17
N PRO A 154 9.36 15.76 -21.46
CA PRO A 154 9.37 15.39 -20.05
C PRO A 154 8.42 16.24 -19.21
N TYR A 155 7.85 15.65 -18.13
CA TYR A 155 6.95 16.34 -17.23
C TYR A 155 7.56 16.48 -15.82
N THR A 156 7.04 17.45 -15.08
CA THR A 156 7.28 17.66 -13.65
C THR A 156 6.02 17.33 -12.84
N ILE A 157 6.17 17.13 -11.52
CA ILE A 157 5.02 16.97 -10.60
C ILE A 157 4.07 18.16 -10.69
N THR A 158 4.59 19.38 -10.83
CA THR A 158 3.77 20.59 -10.99
C THR A 158 2.95 20.56 -12.29
N GLU A 159 3.54 20.12 -13.40
CA GLU A 159 2.83 19.98 -14.67
C GLU A 159 1.81 18.84 -14.63
N LEU A 160 2.08 17.75 -13.91
CA LEU A 160 1.12 16.67 -13.69
C LEU A 160 -0.10 17.17 -12.91
N ARG A 161 0.11 17.96 -11.83
CA ARG A 161 -0.95 18.63 -11.08
C ARG A 161 -1.76 19.58 -11.95
N ALA A 162 -1.10 20.40 -12.76
CA ALA A 162 -1.77 21.29 -13.71
C ALA A 162 -2.60 20.51 -14.75
N THR A 163 -2.12 19.35 -15.19
CA THR A 163 -2.85 18.48 -16.10
C THR A 163 -4.09 17.86 -15.44
N LEU A 164 -4.01 17.48 -14.15
CA LEU A 164 -5.18 17.01 -13.41
C LEU A 164 -6.19 18.17 -13.19
N THR A 165 -5.71 19.40 -12.99
CA THR A 165 -6.54 20.60 -12.91
C THR A 165 -7.32 20.83 -14.20
N GLU A 166 -6.66 20.74 -15.35
CA GLU A 166 -7.31 20.85 -16.67
C GLU A 166 -8.32 19.73 -16.90
N TYR A 167 -7.99 18.52 -16.48
CA TYR A 167 -8.85 17.35 -16.63
C TYR A 167 -10.09 17.42 -15.71
N THR A 168 -9.99 18.05 -14.56
CA THR A 168 -11.05 18.14 -13.54
C THR A 168 -11.38 19.58 -13.20
N ASN A 169 -10.80 20.08 -12.13
CA ASN A 169 -10.82 21.48 -11.66
C ASN A 169 -9.73 21.70 -10.60
N ALA A 170 -9.42 22.94 -10.28
CA ALA A 170 -8.34 23.30 -9.35
C ALA A 170 -8.57 22.75 -7.94
N THR A 171 -9.80 22.78 -7.43
CA THR A 171 -10.10 22.28 -6.07
C THR A 171 -9.80 20.80 -5.95
N PHE A 172 -10.28 19.99 -6.90
CA PHE A 172 -10.05 18.53 -6.91
C PHE A 172 -8.57 18.21 -7.02
N ALA A 173 -7.88 18.80 -8.00
CA ALA A 173 -6.49 18.54 -8.25
C ALA A 173 -5.59 18.96 -7.07
N ASN A 174 -5.86 20.14 -6.50
CA ASN A 174 -5.13 20.61 -5.34
C ASN A 174 -5.33 19.68 -4.14
N ASN A 175 -6.57 19.32 -3.83
CA ASN A 175 -6.85 18.40 -2.72
C ASN A 175 -6.12 17.06 -2.91
N PHE A 176 -6.16 16.48 -4.13
CA PHE A 176 -5.46 15.22 -4.39
C PHE A 176 -3.95 15.36 -4.17
N PHE A 177 -3.32 16.37 -4.74
CA PHE A 177 -1.87 16.53 -4.61
C PHE A 177 -1.45 16.94 -3.20
N ASP A 178 -2.16 17.85 -2.55
CA ASP A 178 -1.77 18.35 -1.23
C ASP A 178 -1.94 17.28 -0.15
N GLN A 179 -3.03 16.48 -0.20
CA GLN A 179 -3.31 15.47 0.82
C GLN A 179 -2.61 14.14 0.56
N HIS A 180 -2.56 13.70 -0.70
CA HIS A 180 -2.14 12.33 -1.01
C HIS A 180 -0.73 12.22 -1.61
N ILE A 181 -0.23 13.29 -2.25
CA ILE A 181 1.10 13.27 -2.88
C ILE A 181 2.13 14.04 -2.05
N LEU A 182 1.80 15.25 -1.58
CA LEU A 182 2.69 16.08 -0.77
C LEU A 182 2.61 15.77 0.73
N ALA A 183 1.46 15.26 1.18
CA ALA A 183 1.31 14.63 2.48
C ALA A 183 1.24 13.10 2.32
N SER A 184 0.90 12.39 3.39
CA SER A 184 0.84 10.92 3.44
C SER A 184 -0.57 10.40 3.69
N GLU A 185 -1.61 11.21 3.46
CA GLU A 185 -2.99 10.81 3.68
C GLU A 185 -3.47 9.89 2.55
N LEU A 186 -4.11 8.80 2.91
CA LEU A 186 -4.76 7.94 1.93
C LEU A 186 -6.14 8.50 1.54
N PRO A 187 -6.59 8.30 0.28
CA PRO A 187 -7.97 8.56 -0.09
C PRO A 187 -8.96 7.87 0.85
N LYS A 188 -10.14 8.42 1.01
CA LYS A 188 -11.20 7.87 1.89
C LYS A 188 -11.81 6.59 1.30
N PHE A 189 -11.02 5.52 1.30
CA PHE A 189 -11.34 4.27 0.62
C PHE A 189 -12.65 3.63 1.10
N GLU A 190 -12.99 3.73 2.38
CA GLU A 190 -14.27 3.23 2.88
C GLU A 190 -15.45 3.85 2.12
N GLU A 191 -15.48 5.18 2.03
CA GLU A 191 -16.54 5.91 1.30
C GLU A 191 -16.53 5.59 -0.21
N LEU A 192 -15.34 5.48 -0.80
CA LEU A 192 -15.17 5.20 -2.23
C LEU A 192 -15.66 3.79 -2.58
N PHE A 193 -15.27 2.78 -1.80
CA PHE A 193 -15.68 1.40 -1.99
C PHE A 193 -17.17 1.21 -1.76
N GLN A 194 -17.76 1.87 -0.75
CA GLN A 194 -19.21 1.83 -0.53
C GLN A 194 -19.99 2.36 -1.75
N LYS A 195 -19.52 3.45 -2.38
CA LYS A 195 -20.16 4.05 -3.58
C LYS A 195 -20.18 3.09 -4.78
N ILE A 196 -19.20 2.20 -4.89
CA ILE A 196 -19.12 1.20 -5.95
C ILE A 196 -19.62 -0.18 -5.51
N GLY A 197 -20.11 -0.30 -4.27
CA GLY A 197 -20.68 -1.54 -3.72
C GLY A 197 -19.64 -2.61 -3.40
N VAL A 198 -18.46 -2.22 -2.95
CA VAL A 198 -17.48 -3.08 -2.29
C VAL A 198 -17.62 -2.88 -0.79
N ASN A 199 -17.77 -3.96 -0.03
CA ASN A 199 -17.75 -3.94 1.42
C ASN A 199 -16.33 -3.64 1.89
N TYR A 200 -16.20 -2.72 2.84
CA TYR A 200 -14.97 -2.35 3.51
C TYR A 200 -15.15 -2.61 5.00
N GLY A 201 -14.46 -3.60 5.54
CA GLY A 201 -14.61 -3.96 6.96
C GLY A 201 -13.35 -4.63 7.50
N LEU A 202 -13.27 -4.75 8.82
CA LEU A 202 -12.15 -5.44 9.45
C LEU A 202 -12.10 -6.92 9.04
N ALA A 203 -10.92 -7.42 8.72
CA ALA A 203 -10.71 -8.80 8.28
C ALA A 203 -10.97 -9.81 9.42
N GLY A 204 -10.74 -9.38 10.66
CA GLY A 204 -10.95 -10.19 11.87
C GLY A 204 -11.29 -9.29 13.07
N PRO A 205 -12.55 -8.88 13.24
CA PRO A 205 -12.93 -7.87 14.24
C PRO A 205 -12.67 -8.30 15.68
N SER A 206 -12.54 -9.60 15.97
CA SER A 206 -12.21 -10.13 17.29
C SER A 206 -10.74 -10.58 17.43
N LYS A 207 -9.94 -10.49 16.38
CA LYS A 207 -8.56 -10.96 16.42
C LYS A 207 -7.62 -9.90 17.00
N VAL A 208 -6.79 -10.33 17.92
CA VAL A 208 -5.64 -9.56 18.40
C VAL A 208 -4.63 -9.45 17.26
N TYR A 209 -4.01 -8.29 17.13
CA TYR A 209 -2.93 -8.08 16.19
C TYR A 209 -1.68 -8.85 16.65
N SER A 210 -1.18 -9.77 15.82
CA SER A 210 -0.01 -10.59 16.13
C SER A 210 1.31 -9.82 16.17
N MET A 211 1.34 -8.61 15.57
CA MET A 211 2.39 -7.59 15.70
C MET A 211 3.74 -7.91 15.10
N SER A 212 4.15 -9.18 15.08
CA SER A 212 5.43 -9.64 14.53
C SER A 212 5.36 -11.12 14.15
N ARG A 213 6.26 -11.56 13.29
CA ARG A 213 6.44 -12.98 13.00
C ARG A 213 7.36 -13.58 14.06
N VAL A 214 6.87 -14.61 14.75
CA VAL A 214 7.61 -15.35 15.77
C VAL A 214 7.62 -16.83 15.37
N ASP A 215 8.74 -17.50 15.52
CA ASP A 215 8.84 -18.94 15.21
C ASP A 215 8.39 -19.83 16.40
N ASP A 216 8.35 -21.14 16.16
CA ASP A 216 7.92 -22.15 17.15
C ASP A 216 8.80 -22.21 18.42
N GLN A 217 9.98 -21.59 18.38
CA GLN A 217 10.90 -21.50 19.50
C GLN A 217 10.78 -20.14 20.25
N GLY A 218 9.88 -19.28 19.81
CA GLY A 218 9.66 -17.96 20.37
C GLY A 218 10.60 -16.88 19.83
N MET A 219 11.41 -17.17 18.79
CA MET A 219 12.32 -16.18 18.22
C MET A 219 11.57 -15.18 17.33
N VAL A 220 11.74 -13.90 17.58
CA VAL A 220 11.15 -12.80 16.83
C VAL A 220 11.90 -12.63 15.50
N GLN A 221 11.22 -12.92 14.40
CA GLN A 221 11.79 -12.97 13.05
C GLN A 221 11.74 -11.65 12.29
N THR A 222 10.84 -10.73 12.70
CA THR A 222 10.66 -9.43 12.05
C THR A 222 10.70 -8.31 13.08
N TYR A 223 11.09 -7.10 12.65
CA TYR A 223 11.00 -5.93 13.52
C TYR A 223 9.54 -5.61 13.79
N PRO A 224 9.10 -5.48 15.06
CA PRO A 224 7.76 -5.01 15.39
C PRO A 224 7.54 -3.61 14.79
N PHE A 225 6.33 -3.35 14.35
CA PHE A 225 5.99 -2.04 13.81
C PHE A 225 6.00 -0.97 14.91
N TYR A 226 6.51 0.20 14.57
CA TYR A 226 6.44 1.38 15.42
C TYR A 226 4.99 1.61 15.93
N ASN A 227 4.86 1.90 17.20
CA ASN A 227 3.58 1.99 17.91
C ASN A 227 2.75 0.69 17.93
N SER A 228 3.34 -0.47 17.67
CA SER A 228 2.66 -1.75 17.94
C SER A 228 2.90 -2.20 19.38
N PRO A 229 2.00 -3.01 19.94
CA PRO A 229 2.14 -3.49 21.33
C PRO A 229 3.47 -4.16 21.66
N LEU A 230 4.06 -4.96 20.76
CA LEU A 230 5.39 -5.55 20.99
C LEU A 230 6.51 -4.52 20.91
N TYR A 231 6.39 -3.53 20.01
CA TYR A 231 7.34 -2.41 19.95
C TYR A 231 7.36 -1.64 21.26
N ASP A 232 6.17 -1.31 21.77
CA ASP A 232 6.01 -0.57 23.04
C ASP A 232 6.48 -1.37 24.24
N ALA A 233 6.42 -2.71 24.19
CA ALA A 233 7.00 -3.61 25.19
C ALA A 233 8.54 -3.66 25.16
N GLY A 234 9.19 -3.06 24.14
CA GLY A 234 10.64 -3.05 23.98
C GLY A 234 11.22 -4.26 23.25
N ILE A 235 10.37 -5.06 22.60
CA ILE A 235 10.78 -6.26 21.85
C ILE A 235 11.33 -5.88 20.47
N SER A 236 12.37 -6.57 20.04
CA SER A 236 13.04 -6.39 18.75
C SER A 236 13.22 -7.71 18.01
N LYS A 237 13.59 -7.62 16.72
CA LYS A 237 14.00 -8.80 15.94
C LYS A 237 15.22 -9.45 16.61
N GLY A 238 15.19 -10.77 16.74
CA GLY A 238 16.24 -11.56 17.39
C GLY A 238 16.03 -11.79 18.89
N ASP A 239 15.08 -11.10 19.52
CA ASP A 239 14.69 -11.43 20.89
C ASP A 239 13.92 -12.74 20.93
N LYS A 240 13.96 -13.44 22.08
CA LYS A 240 13.24 -14.69 22.30
C LYS A 240 12.12 -14.48 23.30
N ILE A 241 10.88 -14.59 22.87
CA ILE A 241 9.72 -14.55 23.77
C ILE A 241 9.67 -15.87 24.55
N LEU A 242 9.76 -15.77 25.87
CA LEU A 242 9.78 -16.91 26.77
C LEU A 242 8.36 -17.27 27.25
N SER A 243 7.57 -16.27 27.61
CA SER A 243 6.19 -16.49 28.05
C SER A 243 5.34 -15.23 27.92
N ILE A 244 4.04 -15.43 27.76
CA ILE A 244 3.01 -14.39 27.76
C ILE A 244 1.97 -14.78 28.81
N ASN A 245 1.73 -13.91 29.78
CA ASN A 245 0.78 -14.14 30.91
C ASN A 245 0.96 -15.49 31.63
N GLY A 246 2.23 -15.93 31.75
CA GLY A 246 2.61 -17.20 32.36
C GLY A 246 2.54 -18.42 31.44
N LEU A 247 1.99 -18.30 30.22
CA LEU A 247 2.00 -19.35 29.20
C LEU A 247 3.37 -19.35 28.49
N VAL A 248 4.08 -20.47 28.58
CA VAL A 248 5.39 -20.64 27.97
C VAL A 248 5.25 -20.83 26.45
N VAL A 249 6.01 -20.08 25.66
CA VAL A 249 6.06 -20.25 24.20
C VAL A 249 6.90 -21.48 23.88
N SER A 250 6.32 -22.43 23.14
CA SER A 250 6.94 -23.69 22.75
C SER A 250 6.29 -24.23 21.47
N SER A 251 6.81 -25.33 20.94
CA SER A 251 6.20 -26.03 19.81
C SER A 251 4.79 -26.59 20.10
N GLU A 252 4.48 -26.84 21.38
CA GLU A 252 3.16 -27.32 21.81
C GLU A 252 2.18 -26.17 22.12
N ASN A 253 2.70 -24.96 22.29
CA ASN A 253 1.93 -23.76 22.65
C ASN A 253 2.58 -22.59 21.93
N SER A 254 2.27 -22.45 20.65
CA SER A 254 2.92 -21.48 19.78
C SER A 254 2.59 -20.02 20.17
N TYR A 255 3.45 -19.10 19.77
CA TYR A 255 3.17 -17.67 19.95
C TYR A 255 1.82 -17.28 19.37
N ASP A 256 1.49 -17.75 18.17
CA ASP A 256 0.24 -17.41 17.50
C ASP A 256 -0.98 -17.95 18.25
N ASP A 257 -0.93 -19.19 18.78
CA ASP A 257 -2.01 -19.76 19.60
C ASP A 257 -2.22 -18.95 20.87
N ILE A 258 -1.14 -18.53 21.53
CA ILE A 258 -1.23 -17.69 22.73
C ILE A 258 -1.88 -16.36 22.37
N ILE A 259 -1.41 -15.67 21.33
CA ILE A 259 -1.97 -14.38 20.91
C ILE A 259 -3.44 -14.50 20.51
N GLU A 260 -3.84 -15.56 19.81
CA GLU A 260 -5.24 -15.81 19.45
C GLU A 260 -6.15 -16.05 20.66
N SER A 261 -5.60 -16.51 21.79
CA SER A 261 -6.33 -16.72 23.03
C SER A 261 -6.56 -15.44 23.86
N LEU A 262 -5.87 -14.34 23.52
CA LEU A 262 -5.95 -13.07 24.23
C LEU A 262 -7.15 -12.24 23.80
N GLU A 263 -7.61 -11.37 24.69
CA GLU A 263 -8.68 -10.41 24.42
C GLU A 263 -8.11 -9.04 24.01
N VAL A 264 -8.75 -8.38 23.07
CA VAL A 264 -8.37 -7.04 22.60
C VAL A 264 -8.57 -6.01 23.71
N GLY A 265 -7.59 -5.11 23.89
CA GLY A 265 -7.63 -4.02 24.86
C GLY A 265 -7.14 -4.37 26.27
N ASN A 266 -6.81 -5.63 26.52
CA ASN A 266 -6.29 -6.06 27.83
C ASN A 266 -4.75 -5.98 27.85
N THR A 267 -4.21 -5.75 29.07
CA THR A 267 -2.76 -5.72 29.30
C THR A 267 -2.29 -7.07 29.82
N TYR A 268 -1.23 -7.60 29.22
CA TYR A 268 -0.63 -8.88 29.54
C TYR A 268 0.85 -8.74 29.85
N ASN A 269 1.35 -9.53 30.80
CA ASN A 269 2.77 -9.62 31.09
C ASN A 269 3.49 -10.43 30.01
N ILE A 270 4.71 -10.04 29.67
CA ILE A 270 5.57 -10.74 28.74
C ILE A 270 6.99 -10.84 29.28
N ASN A 271 7.56 -12.03 29.21
CA ASN A 271 8.97 -12.27 29.52
C ASN A 271 9.69 -12.65 28.22
N PHE A 272 10.82 -12.05 27.98
CA PHE A 272 11.62 -12.35 26.80
C PHE A 272 13.12 -12.26 27.11
N GLU A 273 13.94 -12.92 26.31
CA GLU A 273 15.39 -12.80 26.36
C GLU A 273 15.84 -11.77 25.32
N GLN A 274 16.65 -10.82 25.77
CA GLN A 274 17.25 -9.77 24.94
C GLN A 274 18.71 -9.64 25.34
N LEU A 275 19.63 -9.78 24.38
CA LEU A 275 21.08 -9.70 24.61
C LEU A 275 21.60 -10.62 25.73
N GLY A 276 20.97 -11.78 25.91
CA GLY A 276 21.33 -12.79 26.94
C GLY A 276 20.72 -12.54 28.31
N GLU A 277 19.95 -11.47 28.50
CA GLU A 277 19.28 -11.16 29.75
C GLU A 277 17.77 -11.38 29.67
N THR A 278 17.16 -11.85 30.75
CA THR A 278 15.71 -11.97 30.82
C THR A 278 15.07 -10.63 31.20
N VAL A 279 14.28 -10.11 30.28
CA VAL A 279 13.51 -8.87 30.46
C VAL A 279 12.06 -9.20 30.78
N LYS A 280 11.49 -8.48 31.76
CA LYS A 280 10.07 -8.52 32.12
C LYS A 280 9.42 -7.22 31.71
N SER A 281 8.35 -7.31 30.92
CA SER A 281 7.61 -6.16 30.42
C SER A 281 6.10 -6.48 30.36
N SER A 282 5.34 -5.57 29.83
CA SER A 282 3.92 -5.78 29.55
C SER A 282 3.54 -5.11 28.24
N PHE A 283 2.47 -5.58 27.60
CA PHE A 283 1.88 -4.95 26.43
C PHE A 283 0.36 -4.95 26.54
N THR A 284 -0.25 -3.95 25.92
CA THR A 284 -1.70 -3.89 25.77
C THR A 284 -2.07 -4.34 24.37
N THR A 285 -2.90 -5.36 24.26
CA THR A 285 -3.33 -5.90 22.96
C THR A 285 -4.12 -4.87 22.17
N SER A 286 -3.92 -4.83 20.88
CA SER A 286 -4.71 -4.05 19.95
C SER A 286 -5.47 -4.95 18.96
N GLN A 287 -6.52 -4.41 18.37
CA GLN A 287 -7.26 -5.08 17.32
C GLN A 287 -6.40 -5.17 16.04
N ASN A 288 -6.51 -6.28 15.32
CA ASN A 288 -5.88 -6.40 14.02
C ASN A 288 -6.46 -5.35 13.06
N PRO A 289 -5.65 -4.40 12.54
CA PRO A 289 -6.12 -3.30 11.70
C PRO A 289 -6.42 -3.71 10.25
N ALA A 290 -6.13 -4.96 9.88
CA ALA A 290 -6.29 -5.42 8.51
C ALA A 290 -7.74 -5.31 8.02
N ILE A 291 -7.89 -4.80 6.80
CA ILE A 291 -9.18 -4.63 6.12
C ILE A 291 -9.43 -5.80 5.18
N ALA A 292 -10.67 -6.24 5.10
CA ALA A 292 -11.17 -7.14 4.08
C ALA A 292 -12.06 -6.37 3.09
N LEU A 293 -11.73 -6.45 1.81
CA LEU A 293 -12.52 -5.92 0.71
C LEU A 293 -13.28 -7.05 0.04
N GLN A 294 -14.59 -6.91 -0.10
CA GLN A 294 -15.44 -7.93 -0.71
C GLN A 294 -16.49 -7.30 -1.60
N TRP A 295 -16.69 -7.86 -2.80
CA TRP A 295 -17.79 -7.46 -3.65
C TRP A 295 -19.13 -7.76 -2.98
N ILE A 296 -20.00 -6.75 -2.91
CA ILE A 296 -21.39 -6.96 -2.55
C ILE A 296 -22.09 -7.54 -3.79
N ASP A 297 -22.97 -8.51 -3.62
CA ASP A 297 -23.78 -9.09 -4.71
C ASP A 297 -24.42 -7.96 -5.55
N GLU A 298 -24.27 -8.04 -6.88
CA GLU A 298 -24.73 -7.02 -7.81
C GLU A 298 -26.23 -6.72 -7.65
N LYS A 299 -27.04 -7.72 -7.30
CA LYS A 299 -28.48 -7.54 -7.05
C LYS A 299 -28.79 -6.74 -5.80
N LYS A 300 -27.83 -6.60 -4.88
CA LYS A 300 -27.98 -5.91 -3.59
C LYS A 300 -27.43 -4.48 -3.62
N VAL A 301 -26.75 -4.08 -4.69
CA VAL A 301 -26.21 -2.73 -4.82
C VAL A 301 -27.10 -1.83 -5.65
N SER A 302 -27.00 -0.52 -5.44
CA SER A 302 -27.77 0.49 -6.18
C SER A 302 -27.43 0.43 -7.69
N LYS A 303 -28.39 0.87 -8.53
CA LYS A 303 -28.17 1.03 -9.98
C LYS A 303 -26.98 1.96 -10.29
N SER A 304 -26.74 2.97 -9.43
CA SER A 304 -25.58 3.86 -9.56
C SER A 304 -24.28 3.09 -9.34
N ALA A 305 -24.19 2.29 -8.29
CA ALA A 305 -23.02 1.45 -8.01
C ALA A 305 -22.77 0.42 -9.12
N GLN A 306 -23.83 -0.23 -9.64
CA GLN A 306 -23.71 -1.13 -10.79
C GLN A 306 -23.11 -0.43 -12.01
N LYS A 307 -23.60 0.78 -12.33
CA LYS A 307 -23.07 1.58 -13.44
C LYS A 307 -21.61 1.97 -13.25
N LEU A 308 -21.23 2.35 -12.02
CA LEU A 308 -19.85 2.69 -11.69
C LEU A 308 -18.93 1.45 -11.83
N ARG A 309 -19.35 0.28 -11.31
CA ARG A 309 -18.62 -0.98 -11.46
C ARG A 309 -18.39 -1.32 -12.94
N LYS A 310 -19.49 -1.32 -13.73
CA LYS A 310 -19.42 -1.62 -15.15
C LYS A 310 -18.47 -0.70 -15.89
N GLY A 311 -18.45 0.56 -15.59
CA GLY A 311 -17.50 1.51 -16.21
C GLY A 311 -16.08 1.41 -15.67
N TRP A 312 -15.87 0.65 -14.59
CA TRP A 312 -14.57 0.52 -13.94
C TRP A 312 -13.86 -0.79 -14.30
N VAL A 313 -14.51 -1.92 -14.13
CA VAL A 313 -13.90 -3.26 -14.22
C VAL A 313 -14.41 -4.11 -15.39
N ASP A 314 -15.33 -3.60 -16.20
CA ASP A 314 -15.80 -4.23 -17.45
C ASP A 314 -15.18 -3.47 -18.69
#